data_5ab23f529e8c0d8f550e8b275a1b5ae2
#
_entry.id   5ab23f529e8c0d8f550e8b275a1b5ae2
#
_cell.length_a   1.000
_cell.length_b   1.000
_cell.length_c   1.000
_cell.angle_alpha   90.00
_cell.angle_beta   90.00
_cell.angle_gamma   90.00
#
_symmetry.space_group_name_H-M   'P 1'
#
loop_
_entity.id
_entity.type
_entity.pdbx_description
1 polymer ?
#
loop_
_entity_poly.entity_id
_entity_poly.type
_entity_poly.pdbx_seq_one_letter_code
_entity_poly.pdbx_strand_id
1 'polypeptide(L)'
;VFPRPRLKDGDPDQDQVRDDYAEAIAERVENLGLYAAPSGSEGIYVATVRALVRSAAMSPAMGRRKIFIVGDAERMVPQEGADMAANAFLKLLEEPPADTTIILTSSEPGALLPTIRSRVISVRVPLVPDAAVRAFVENPAVKKILDKASKGSTAERVRAAAGAPGRLLTGEDDAKATISARKIIDAATSTQRTSHYSAALAQGAAGARGAFADTLDALVDLLGERVRDALHREDDQAAASASKAVDAVMRAQTYAGSNVSPQVITAKLIRELSTTLK
;
A
#
# COMPACT_ATOMS: atom_id res chain seq x y z
N VAL A 1 5.54 10.63 -10.26
CA VAL A 1 5.81 10.77 -8.82
C VAL A 1 5.11 9.63 -8.10
N PHE A 2 5.73 9.04 -7.10
CA PHE A 2 5.21 7.95 -6.27
C PHE A 2 5.96 7.96 -4.94
N PRO A 3 5.46 7.26 -3.89
CA PRO A 3 6.12 7.20 -2.60
C PRO A 3 7.57 6.71 -2.69
N ARG A 4 8.45 7.32 -1.91
CA ARG A 4 9.88 6.99 -1.81
C ARG A 4 10.32 7.04 -0.36
N PRO A 5 11.39 6.33 0.01
CA PRO A 5 12.04 6.52 1.30
C PRO A 5 12.44 7.98 1.51
N ARG A 6 12.41 8.43 2.77
CA ARG A 6 12.85 9.79 3.08
C ARG A 6 14.36 9.94 2.83
N LEU A 7 14.75 10.92 2.04
CA LEU A 7 16.16 11.26 1.85
C LEU A 7 16.75 11.74 3.19
N LYS A 8 17.95 11.25 3.53
CA LYS A 8 18.51 11.35 4.89
C LYS A 8 18.98 12.76 5.28
N ASP A 9 19.30 13.62 4.33
CA ASP A 9 19.90 14.92 4.57
C ASP A 9 18.92 16.07 4.36
N GLY A 10 18.21 16.45 5.41
CA GLY A 10 17.47 17.70 5.48
C GLY A 10 16.32 17.84 4.49
N ASP A 11 16.20 19.01 3.85
CA ASP A 11 15.25 19.33 2.78
C ASP A 11 16.01 19.16 1.44
N PRO A 12 15.83 18.04 0.71
CA PRO A 12 16.60 17.77 -0.50
C PRO A 12 16.31 18.81 -1.58
N ASP A 13 17.32 19.16 -2.35
CA ASP A 13 17.17 20.06 -3.47
C ASP A 13 16.45 19.38 -4.65
N GLN A 14 16.12 20.17 -5.67
CA GLN A 14 15.34 19.67 -6.81
C GLN A 14 16.10 18.66 -7.65
N ASP A 15 17.41 18.78 -7.77
CA ASP A 15 18.24 17.89 -8.58
C ASP A 15 18.37 16.53 -7.89
N GLN A 16 18.56 16.51 -6.57
CA GLN A 16 18.55 15.27 -5.78
C GLN A 16 17.22 14.51 -5.89
N VAL A 17 16.09 15.23 -5.82
CA VAL A 17 14.76 14.61 -6.01
C VAL A 17 14.62 14.05 -7.42
N ARG A 18 15.04 14.80 -8.44
CA ARG A 18 14.97 14.34 -9.84
C ARG A 18 15.80 13.09 -10.07
N ASP A 19 17.02 13.06 -9.55
CA ASP A 19 17.95 11.95 -9.76
C ASP A 19 17.46 10.68 -9.04
N ASP A 20 16.93 10.79 -7.80
CA ASP A 20 16.27 9.67 -7.10
C ASP A 20 15.10 9.09 -7.90
N TYR A 21 14.25 9.96 -8.46
CA TYR A 21 13.14 9.49 -9.29
C TYR A 21 13.58 8.94 -10.64
N ALA A 22 14.64 9.45 -11.25
CA ALA A 22 15.17 8.94 -12.51
C ALA A 22 15.68 7.50 -12.33
N GLU A 23 16.42 7.21 -11.28
CA GLU A 23 16.89 5.88 -10.93
C GLU A 23 15.72 4.92 -10.69
N ALA A 24 14.76 5.31 -9.85
CA ALA A 24 13.60 4.48 -9.54
C ALA A 24 12.67 4.24 -10.75
N ILE A 25 12.57 5.19 -11.67
CA ILE A 25 11.83 5.01 -12.92
C ILE A 25 12.57 4.04 -13.84
N ALA A 26 13.90 4.15 -13.96
CA ALA A 26 14.70 3.23 -14.76
C ALA A 26 14.52 1.77 -14.30
N GLU A 27 14.57 1.53 -12.98
CA GLU A 27 14.30 0.22 -12.39
C GLU A 27 12.89 -0.30 -12.74
N ARG A 28 11.87 0.56 -12.64
CA ARG A 28 10.50 0.17 -13.01
C ARG A 28 10.36 -0.16 -14.49
N VAL A 29 11.05 0.55 -15.36
CA VAL A 29 11.07 0.28 -16.82
C VAL A 29 11.69 -1.08 -17.11
N GLU A 30 12.82 -1.44 -16.47
CA GLU A 30 13.45 -2.74 -16.59
C GLU A 30 12.52 -3.89 -16.15
N ASN A 31 11.67 -3.63 -15.16
CA ASN A 31 10.66 -4.56 -14.66
C ASN A 31 9.30 -4.43 -15.37
N LEU A 32 9.25 -3.88 -16.58
CA LEU A 32 8.01 -3.71 -17.38
C LEU A 32 6.91 -2.91 -16.66
N GLY A 33 7.29 -1.98 -15.81
CA GLY A 33 6.36 -1.21 -14.98
C GLY A 33 5.81 -1.98 -13.77
N LEU A 34 6.29 -3.20 -13.54
CA LEU A 34 5.92 -3.98 -12.37
C LEU A 34 6.79 -3.56 -11.17
N TYR A 35 6.14 -3.23 -10.06
CA TYR A 35 6.81 -2.85 -8.81
C TYR A 35 5.98 -3.29 -7.60
N ALA A 36 6.66 -3.54 -6.50
CA ALA A 36 5.99 -3.84 -5.23
C ALA A 36 5.23 -2.60 -4.72
N ALA A 37 4.18 -2.82 -3.93
CA ALA A 37 3.51 -1.73 -3.23
C ALA A 37 4.53 -0.96 -2.35
N PRO A 38 4.37 0.38 -2.21
CA PRO A 38 5.26 1.15 -1.36
C PRO A 38 5.14 0.71 0.10
N SER A 39 6.26 0.61 0.81
CA SER A 39 6.28 0.25 2.23
C SER A 39 5.61 1.33 3.09
N GLY A 40 5.19 0.98 4.30
CA GLY A 40 4.56 1.92 5.23
C GLY A 40 5.44 3.11 5.65
N SER A 41 6.76 3.04 5.41
CA SER A 41 7.72 4.12 5.67
C SER A 41 7.95 5.06 4.48
N GLU A 42 7.46 4.71 3.29
CA GLU A 42 7.59 5.51 2.08
C GLU A 42 6.47 6.56 1.97
N GLY A 43 6.81 7.73 1.45
CA GLY A 43 5.87 8.83 1.32
C GLY A 43 6.19 9.77 0.17
N ILE A 44 5.25 10.66 -0.14
CA ILE A 44 5.45 11.76 -1.07
C ILE A 44 5.71 13.03 -0.24
N TYR A 45 6.97 13.45 -0.22
CA TYR A 45 7.45 14.54 0.63
C TYR A 45 7.26 15.91 -0.03
N VAL A 46 7.33 16.98 0.78
CA VAL A 46 7.19 18.37 0.34
C VAL A 46 8.15 18.74 -0.79
N ALA A 47 9.41 18.30 -0.71
CA ALA A 47 10.42 18.56 -1.75
C ALA A 47 9.99 17.98 -3.11
N THR A 48 9.44 16.76 -3.11
CA THR A 48 8.91 16.11 -4.32
C THR A 48 7.73 16.88 -4.91
N VAL A 49 6.81 17.34 -4.07
CA VAL A 49 5.66 18.13 -4.53
C VAL A 49 6.10 19.47 -5.10
N ARG A 50 7.07 20.14 -4.46
CA ARG A 50 7.67 21.37 -4.99
C ARG A 50 8.35 21.16 -6.35
N ALA A 51 9.10 20.06 -6.52
CA ALA A 51 9.71 19.69 -7.79
C ALA A 51 8.66 19.45 -8.88
N LEU A 52 7.57 18.74 -8.54
CA LEU A 52 6.42 18.52 -9.43
C LEU A 52 5.78 19.84 -9.87
N VAL A 53 5.47 20.73 -8.94
CA VAL A 53 4.85 22.04 -9.22
C VAL A 53 5.73 22.89 -10.14
N ARG A 54 7.05 22.94 -9.89
CA ARG A 54 7.99 23.64 -10.77
C ARG A 54 8.04 23.02 -12.17
N SER A 55 8.09 21.69 -12.26
CA SER A 55 8.08 21.00 -13.57
C SER A 55 6.77 21.25 -14.34
N ALA A 56 5.65 21.36 -13.62
CA ALA A 56 4.36 21.68 -14.23
C ALA A 56 4.31 23.09 -14.79
N ALA A 57 5.02 24.05 -14.19
CA ALA A 57 5.09 25.44 -14.63
C ALA A 57 5.97 25.63 -15.89
N MET A 58 6.88 24.69 -16.20
CA MET A 58 7.72 24.79 -17.40
C MET A 58 6.96 24.38 -18.65
N SER A 59 7.37 24.90 -19.83
CA SER A 59 6.84 24.45 -21.11
C SER A 59 7.25 23.01 -21.44
N PRO A 60 6.43 22.23 -22.19
CA PRO A 60 6.82 20.91 -22.63
C PRO A 60 8.09 20.94 -23.50
N ALA A 61 9.08 20.07 -23.17
CA ALA A 61 10.36 20.07 -23.90
C ALA A 61 10.29 19.36 -25.26
N MET A 62 9.49 18.29 -25.39
CA MET A 62 9.44 17.46 -26.61
C MET A 62 8.01 17.15 -27.11
N GLY A 63 6.99 17.55 -26.40
CA GLY A 63 5.60 17.23 -26.70
C GLY A 63 4.70 18.46 -26.70
N ARG A 64 3.42 18.26 -27.03
CA ARG A 64 2.41 19.33 -26.96
C ARG A 64 1.76 19.43 -25.57
N ARG A 65 1.91 18.39 -24.74
CA ARG A 65 1.29 18.29 -23.42
C ARG A 65 2.22 17.60 -22.42
N LYS A 66 2.01 17.89 -21.17
CA LYS A 66 2.65 17.22 -20.03
C LYS A 66 1.63 16.36 -19.30
N ILE A 67 2.03 15.16 -18.94
CA ILE A 67 1.22 14.26 -18.11
C ILE A 67 2.03 13.96 -16.85
N PHE A 68 1.46 14.28 -15.69
CA PHE A 68 2.03 13.92 -14.41
C PHE A 68 1.18 12.82 -13.77
N ILE A 69 1.81 11.71 -13.43
CA ILE A 69 1.17 10.61 -12.72
C ILE A 69 1.71 10.64 -11.29
N VAL A 70 0.79 10.76 -10.32
CA VAL A 70 1.09 10.71 -8.89
C VAL A 70 0.49 9.43 -8.36
N GLY A 71 1.34 8.43 -8.13
CA GLY A 71 0.96 7.13 -7.59
C GLY A 71 0.79 7.20 -6.08
N ASP A 72 -0.18 6.45 -5.55
CA ASP A 72 -0.47 6.35 -4.10
C ASP A 72 -0.56 7.72 -3.43
N ALA A 73 -1.41 8.59 -3.99
CA ALA A 73 -1.50 10.00 -3.64
C ALA A 73 -1.92 10.23 -2.17
N GLU A 74 -2.57 9.27 -1.52
CA GLU A 74 -2.86 9.25 -0.08
C GLU A 74 -1.59 9.30 0.78
N ARG A 75 -0.45 8.88 0.25
CA ARG A 75 0.84 8.92 0.94
C ARG A 75 1.45 10.33 1.07
N MET A 76 0.76 11.36 0.57
CA MET A 76 1.11 12.77 0.86
C MET A 76 0.73 13.21 2.27
N VAL A 77 -0.09 12.45 3.01
CA VAL A 77 -0.76 12.89 4.25
C VAL A 77 -0.25 12.25 5.55
N PRO A 78 0.49 11.13 5.60
CA PRO A 78 0.61 10.37 6.84
C PRO A 78 1.65 10.85 7.84
N GLN A 79 2.29 12.01 7.68
CA GLN A 79 3.34 12.46 8.61
C GLN A 79 3.06 13.85 9.19
N GLU A 80 3.47 14.06 10.44
CA GLU A 80 3.45 15.37 11.09
C GLU A 80 4.11 16.43 10.19
N GLY A 81 3.37 17.45 9.75
CA GLY A 81 3.80 18.42 8.73
C GLY A 81 3.52 18.04 7.26
N ALA A 82 2.92 16.87 6.98
CA ALA A 82 2.60 16.44 5.62
C ALA A 82 1.45 17.23 4.97
N ASP A 83 0.64 17.91 5.77
CA ASP A 83 -0.36 18.88 5.27
C ASP A 83 0.28 19.93 4.36
N MET A 84 1.57 20.26 4.59
CA MET A 84 2.31 21.18 3.72
C MET A 84 2.50 20.65 2.31
N ALA A 85 2.75 19.33 2.13
CA ALA A 85 2.91 18.73 0.81
C ALA A 85 1.58 18.73 0.06
N ALA A 86 0.51 18.31 0.73
CA ALA A 86 -0.83 18.29 0.15
C ALA A 86 -1.32 19.71 -0.18
N ASN A 87 -1.11 20.68 0.70
CA ASN A 87 -1.50 22.07 0.46
C ASN A 87 -0.71 22.72 -0.68
N ALA A 88 0.58 22.46 -0.82
CA ALA A 88 1.39 22.94 -1.95
C ALA A 88 0.87 22.40 -3.30
N PHE A 89 0.32 21.19 -3.30
CA PHE A 89 -0.23 20.59 -4.49
C PHE A 89 -1.63 21.13 -4.87
N LEU A 90 -2.40 21.61 -3.90
CA LEU A 90 -3.77 22.13 -4.12
C LEU A 90 -3.79 23.25 -5.16
N LYS A 91 -2.85 24.16 -5.11
CA LYS A 91 -2.78 25.28 -6.06
C LYS A 91 -2.60 24.80 -7.50
N LEU A 92 -1.80 23.74 -7.72
CA LEU A 92 -1.61 23.16 -9.03
C LEU A 92 -2.88 22.43 -9.52
N LEU A 93 -3.67 21.85 -8.61
CA LEU A 93 -4.94 21.21 -8.95
C LEU A 93 -6.05 22.23 -9.24
N GLU A 94 -6.03 23.41 -8.59
CA GLU A 94 -6.99 24.49 -8.82
C GLU A 94 -6.80 25.13 -10.20
N GLU A 95 -5.55 25.42 -10.54
CA GLU A 95 -5.18 26.16 -11.75
C GLU A 95 -4.06 25.41 -12.51
N PRO A 96 -4.36 24.21 -13.06
CA PRO A 96 -3.35 23.50 -13.84
C PRO A 96 -3.04 24.26 -15.15
N PRO A 97 -1.76 24.33 -15.58
CA PRO A 97 -1.43 24.87 -16.89
C PRO A 97 -2.22 24.17 -18.01
N ALA A 98 -2.64 24.92 -19.02
CA ALA A 98 -3.53 24.44 -20.10
C ALA A 98 -2.98 23.21 -20.86
N ASP A 99 -1.66 23.04 -20.88
CA ASP A 99 -0.95 21.92 -21.50
C ASP A 99 -0.68 20.74 -20.55
N THR A 100 -1.22 20.77 -19.32
CA THR A 100 -0.90 19.83 -18.25
C THR A 100 -2.11 18.97 -17.89
N THR A 101 -1.89 17.66 -17.79
CA THR A 101 -2.84 16.69 -17.24
C THR A 101 -2.23 16.03 -16.00
N ILE A 102 -2.99 15.95 -14.92
CA ILE A 102 -2.56 15.33 -13.67
C ILE A 102 -3.44 14.12 -13.42
N ILE A 103 -2.82 12.97 -13.21
CA ILE A 103 -3.48 11.70 -12.89
C ILE A 103 -3.03 11.30 -11.48
N LEU A 104 -3.97 11.15 -10.55
CA LEU A 104 -3.73 10.64 -9.21
C LEU A 104 -4.20 9.20 -9.17
N THR A 105 -3.40 8.30 -8.60
CA THR A 105 -3.88 6.97 -8.22
C THR A 105 -3.96 6.88 -6.70
N SER A 106 -4.94 6.14 -6.19
CA SER A 106 -5.12 5.91 -4.76
C SER A 106 -5.82 4.59 -4.53
N SER A 107 -5.34 3.81 -3.57
CA SER A 107 -6.03 2.63 -3.03
C SER A 107 -6.99 3.01 -1.91
N GLU A 108 -6.77 4.15 -1.26
CA GLU A 108 -7.55 4.68 -0.15
C GLU A 108 -8.06 6.10 -0.42
N PRO A 109 -9.04 6.29 -1.32
CA PRO A 109 -9.52 7.63 -1.66
C PRO A 109 -10.08 8.42 -0.46
N GLY A 110 -10.49 7.71 0.61
CA GLY A 110 -10.94 8.30 1.87
C GLY A 110 -9.83 8.99 2.67
N ALA A 111 -8.58 8.56 2.50
CA ALA A 111 -7.40 9.15 3.16
C ALA A 111 -6.90 10.43 2.47
N LEU A 112 -7.31 10.69 1.22
CA LEU A 112 -7.02 11.94 0.55
C LEU A 112 -7.74 13.10 1.22
N LEU A 113 -7.07 14.26 1.32
CA LEU A 113 -7.71 15.48 1.81
C LEU A 113 -9.01 15.78 1.04
N PRO A 114 -10.09 16.19 1.71
CA PRO A 114 -11.34 16.58 1.05
C PRO A 114 -11.13 17.67 -0.01
N THR A 115 -10.16 18.55 0.21
CA THR A 115 -9.75 19.61 -0.71
C THR A 115 -9.14 19.09 -2.00
N ILE A 116 -8.39 17.99 -1.99
CA ILE A 116 -7.89 17.29 -3.18
C ILE A 116 -9.06 16.61 -3.89
N ARG A 117 -9.88 15.86 -3.15
CA ARG A 117 -11.02 15.12 -3.70
C ARG A 117 -12.03 16.00 -4.43
N SER A 118 -12.25 17.23 -3.96
CA SER A 118 -13.17 18.18 -4.61
C SER A 118 -12.68 18.74 -5.95
N ARG A 119 -11.39 18.54 -6.29
CA ARG A 119 -10.73 19.08 -7.49
C ARG A 119 -10.34 18.03 -8.53
N VAL A 120 -10.73 16.78 -8.30
CA VAL A 120 -10.41 15.67 -9.19
C VAL A 120 -11.66 14.95 -9.64
N ILE A 121 -11.62 14.40 -10.85
CA ILE A 121 -12.66 13.51 -11.37
C ILE A 121 -12.29 12.09 -10.94
N SER A 122 -13.15 11.46 -10.16
CA SER A 122 -12.93 10.10 -9.68
C SER A 122 -13.28 9.07 -10.77
N VAL A 123 -12.31 8.19 -11.08
CA VAL A 123 -12.51 7.06 -11.99
C VAL A 123 -12.18 5.78 -11.23
N ARG A 124 -13.17 4.90 -11.06
CA ARG A 124 -12.97 3.62 -10.39
C ARG A 124 -12.35 2.61 -11.35
N VAL A 125 -11.22 2.03 -10.96
CA VAL A 125 -10.57 0.92 -11.67
C VAL A 125 -11.02 -0.39 -11.01
N PRO A 126 -11.78 -1.27 -11.70
CA PRO A 126 -12.23 -2.53 -11.13
C PRO A 126 -11.10 -3.56 -11.07
N LEU A 127 -11.31 -4.62 -10.29
CA LEU A 127 -10.44 -5.79 -10.29
C LEU A 127 -10.44 -6.45 -11.68
N VAL A 128 -9.29 -7.00 -12.05
CA VAL A 128 -9.10 -7.68 -13.33
C VAL A 128 -9.68 -9.11 -13.24
N PRO A 129 -10.46 -9.58 -14.23
CA PRO A 129 -10.98 -10.95 -14.25
C PRO A 129 -9.84 -11.98 -14.26
N ASP A 130 -10.07 -13.15 -13.64
CA ASP A 130 -9.09 -14.25 -13.53
C ASP A 130 -8.50 -14.67 -14.87
N ALA A 131 -9.30 -14.67 -15.94
CA ALA A 131 -8.82 -14.99 -17.28
C ALA A 131 -7.74 -14.01 -17.77
N ALA A 132 -7.92 -12.71 -17.50
CA ALA A 132 -6.94 -11.69 -17.86
C ALA A 132 -5.71 -11.74 -16.94
N VAL A 133 -5.89 -12.02 -15.64
CA VAL A 133 -4.77 -12.27 -14.71
C VAL A 133 -3.96 -13.48 -15.16
N ARG A 134 -4.61 -14.57 -15.60
CA ARG A 134 -3.94 -15.75 -16.15
C ARG A 134 -3.12 -15.41 -17.37
N ALA A 135 -3.70 -14.72 -18.35
CA ALA A 135 -2.99 -14.29 -19.55
C ALA A 135 -1.77 -13.41 -19.22
N PHE A 136 -1.89 -12.52 -18.22
CA PHE A 136 -0.80 -11.69 -17.73
C PHE A 136 0.33 -12.54 -17.13
N VAL A 137 0.02 -13.47 -16.22
CA VAL A 137 1.00 -14.34 -15.55
C VAL A 137 1.70 -15.29 -16.53
N GLU A 138 1.01 -15.72 -17.58
CA GLU A 138 1.53 -16.61 -18.62
C GLU A 138 2.39 -15.87 -19.67
N ASN A 139 2.35 -14.53 -19.70
CA ASN A 139 3.22 -13.76 -20.58
C ASN A 139 4.70 -14.06 -20.24
N PRO A 140 5.53 -14.47 -21.21
CA PRO A 140 6.90 -14.91 -20.95
C PRO A 140 7.80 -13.87 -20.27
N ALA A 141 7.62 -12.59 -20.61
CA ALA A 141 8.38 -11.50 -20.00
C ALA A 141 7.96 -11.26 -18.54
N VAL A 142 6.65 -11.28 -18.25
CA VAL A 142 6.10 -11.15 -16.89
C VAL A 142 6.49 -12.36 -16.05
N LYS A 143 6.36 -13.56 -16.60
CA LYS A 143 6.73 -14.82 -15.92
C LYS A 143 8.18 -14.78 -15.44
N LYS A 144 9.11 -14.30 -16.27
CA LYS A 144 10.52 -14.16 -15.91
C LYS A 144 10.74 -13.26 -14.70
N ILE A 145 9.95 -12.19 -14.56
CA ILE A 145 10.02 -11.27 -13.41
C ILE A 145 9.41 -11.94 -12.18
N LEU A 146 8.23 -12.53 -12.32
CA LEU A 146 7.54 -13.19 -11.21
C LEU A 146 8.31 -14.40 -10.67
N ASP A 147 8.99 -15.18 -11.52
CA ASP A 147 9.81 -16.32 -11.12
C ASP A 147 11.05 -15.91 -10.29
N LYS A 148 11.51 -14.66 -10.44
CA LYS A 148 12.56 -14.08 -9.57
C LYS A 148 12.00 -13.69 -8.20
N ALA A 149 10.77 -13.14 -8.16
CA ALA A 149 10.14 -12.66 -6.94
C ALA A 149 9.58 -13.80 -6.08
N SER A 150 8.91 -14.76 -6.68
CA SER A 150 8.33 -15.92 -5.97
C SER A 150 8.17 -17.14 -6.89
N LYS A 151 8.35 -18.34 -6.31
CA LYS A 151 8.00 -19.59 -7.00
C LYS A 151 6.53 -19.92 -6.77
N GLY A 152 5.82 -20.27 -7.83
CA GLY A 152 4.41 -20.65 -7.75
C GLY A 152 3.85 -21.07 -9.10
N SER A 153 2.84 -21.92 -9.11
CA SER A 153 2.09 -22.28 -10.30
C SER A 153 1.23 -21.11 -10.80
N THR A 154 0.84 -21.15 -12.08
CA THR A 154 -0.09 -20.15 -12.63
C THR A 154 -1.39 -20.05 -11.82
N ALA A 155 -1.94 -21.19 -11.39
CA ALA A 155 -3.17 -21.21 -10.62
C ALA A 155 -3.02 -20.56 -9.23
N GLU A 156 -1.92 -20.80 -8.54
CA GLU A 156 -1.60 -20.14 -7.27
C GLU A 156 -1.43 -18.64 -7.45
N ARG A 157 -0.73 -18.20 -8.50
CA ARG A 157 -0.54 -16.78 -8.81
C ARG A 157 -1.87 -16.07 -9.12
N VAL A 158 -2.75 -16.69 -9.91
CA VAL A 158 -4.08 -16.12 -10.20
C VAL A 158 -4.87 -15.94 -8.91
N ARG A 159 -4.83 -16.92 -8.02
CA ARG A 159 -5.51 -16.88 -6.72
C ARG A 159 -4.92 -15.78 -5.81
N ALA A 160 -3.58 -15.73 -5.72
CA ALA A 160 -2.88 -14.72 -4.92
C ALA A 160 -3.11 -13.29 -5.43
N ALA A 161 -3.18 -13.11 -6.75
CA ALA A 161 -3.47 -11.81 -7.36
C ALA A 161 -4.86 -11.28 -6.99
N ALA A 162 -5.85 -12.16 -6.82
CA ALA A 162 -7.23 -11.78 -6.51
C ALA A 162 -7.76 -10.61 -7.35
N GLY A 163 -7.47 -10.60 -8.65
CA GLY A 163 -7.82 -9.53 -9.58
C GLY A 163 -6.91 -8.28 -9.54
N ALA A 164 -5.87 -8.28 -8.72
CA ALA A 164 -4.88 -7.18 -8.61
C ALA A 164 -3.46 -7.73 -8.85
N PRO A 165 -2.96 -7.77 -10.11
CA PRO A 165 -1.68 -8.37 -10.46
C PRO A 165 -0.47 -7.82 -9.71
N GLY A 166 -0.53 -6.57 -9.24
CA GLY A 166 0.53 -5.98 -8.41
C GLY A 166 0.82 -6.72 -7.12
N ARG A 167 -0.16 -7.46 -6.58
CA ARG A 167 0.02 -8.31 -5.38
C ARG A 167 1.00 -9.47 -5.58
N LEU A 168 1.35 -9.79 -6.82
CA LEU A 168 2.33 -10.85 -7.14
C LEU A 168 3.78 -10.39 -6.95
N LEU A 169 3.99 -9.10 -6.72
CA LEU A 169 5.29 -8.50 -6.49
C LEU A 169 5.40 -8.13 -5.00
N THR A 170 5.63 -9.15 -4.19
CA THR A 170 5.88 -8.94 -2.76
C THR A 170 7.34 -8.58 -2.55
N GLY A 171 7.61 -7.43 -1.90
CA GLY A 171 8.93 -7.08 -1.41
C GLY A 171 9.37 -7.95 -0.22
N GLU A 172 10.64 -7.88 0.16
CA GLU A 172 11.12 -8.56 1.38
C GLU A 172 10.37 -8.13 2.64
N ASP A 173 9.94 -6.87 2.70
CA ASP A 173 9.21 -6.33 3.85
C ASP A 173 7.77 -6.85 3.89
N ASP A 174 7.11 -7.04 2.75
CA ASP A 174 5.80 -7.69 2.67
C ASP A 174 5.87 -9.16 3.11
N ALA A 175 6.96 -9.87 2.75
CA ALA A 175 7.16 -11.24 3.21
C ALA A 175 7.32 -11.30 4.74
N LYS A 176 8.07 -10.36 5.35
CA LYS A 176 8.22 -10.23 6.81
C LYS A 176 6.89 -9.85 7.46
N ALA A 177 6.14 -8.93 6.87
CA ALA A 177 4.81 -8.52 7.31
C ALA A 177 3.83 -9.70 7.31
N THR A 178 3.81 -10.50 6.24
CA THR A 178 2.98 -11.71 6.14
C THR A 178 3.34 -12.74 7.22
N ILE A 179 4.63 -12.95 7.49
CA ILE A 179 5.08 -13.84 8.58
C ILE A 179 4.61 -13.33 9.94
N SER A 180 4.72 -12.01 10.18
CA SER A 180 4.27 -11.37 11.40
C SER A 180 2.76 -11.48 11.58
N ALA A 181 2.00 -11.25 10.51
CA ALA A 181 0.55 -11.38 10.47
C ALA A 181 0.09 -12.82 10.79
N ARG A 182 0.73 -13.82 10.19
CA ARG A 182 0.45 -15.24 10.51
C ARG A 182 0.68 -15.55 11.98
N LYS A 183 1.79 -15.07 12.58
CA LYS A 183 2.06 -15.24 14.02
C LYS A 183 0.98 -14.63 14.89
N ILE A 184 0.40 -13.49 14.50
CA ILE A 184 -0.71 -12.87 15.23
C ILE A 184 -1.98 -13.74 15.14
N ILE A 185 -2.30 -14.28 13.95
CA ILE A 185 -3.44 -15.17 13.77
C ILE A 185 -3.24 -16.46 14.57
N ASP A 186 -2.06 -17.08 14.52
CA ASP A 186 -1.73 -18.29 15.24
C ASP A 186 -1.82 -18.06 16.76
N ALA A 187 -1.32 -16.93 17.23
CA ALA A 187 -1.46 -16.53 18.64
C ALA A 187 -2.95 -16.40 19.02
N ALA A 188 -3.77 -15.70 18.22
CA ALA A 188 -5.18 -15.49 18.50
C ALA A 188 -6.00 -16.80 18.55
N THR A 189 -5.63 -17.80 17.76
CA THR A 189 -6.27 -19.13 17.75
C THR A 189 -5.70 -20.08 18.79
N SER A 190 -4.55 -19.76 19.40
CA SER A 190 -3.92 -20.55 20.46
C SER A 190 -4.71 -20.46 21.77
N THR A 191 -4.73 -21.57 22.51
CA THR A 191 -5.25 -21.60 23.88
C THR A 191 -4.24 -21.11 24.92
N GLN A 192 -2.97 -20.94 24.53
CA GLN A 192 -1.89 -20.56 25.43
C GLN A 192 -1.77 -19.03 25.53
N ARG A 193 -2.01 -18.46 26.72
CA ARG A 193 -1.86 -17.02 26.96
C ARG A 193 -0.44 -16.49 26.72
N THR A 194 0.58 -17.33 26.92
CA THR A 194 1.98 -16.98 26.64
C THR A 194 2.19 -16.62 25.17
N SER A 195 1.51 -17.31 24.23
CA SER A 195 1.56 -17.00 22.80
C SER A 195 0.99 -15.62 22.47
N HIS A 196 -0.09 -15.21 23.17
CA HIS A 196 -0.68 -13.88 23.03
C HIS A 196 0.31 -12.77 23.42
N TYR A 197 0.98 -12.92 24.56
CA TYR A 197 1.94 -11.93 25.04
C TYR A 197 3.21 -11.89 24.17
N SER A 198 3.74 -13.04 23.76
CA SER A 198 4.94 -13.10 22.94
C SER A 198 4.71 -12.47 21.57
N ALA A 199 3.55 -12.71 20.95
CA ALA A 199 3.21 -12.10 19.65
C ALA A 199 3.01 -10.57 19.75
N ALA A 200 2.44 -10.09 20.87
CA ALA A 200 2.29 -8.65 21.10
C ALA A 200 3.65 -7.97 21.37
N LEU A 201 4.51 -8.59 22.18
CA LEU A 201 5.84 -8.04 22.50
C LEU A 201 6.81 -8.10 21.32
N ALA A 202 6.61 -9.02 20.37
CA ALA A 202 7.41 -9.11 19.13
C ALA A 202 7.17 -7.94 18.17
N GLN A 203 6.09 -7.19 18.36
CA GLN A 203 5.88 -5.96 17.58
C GLN A 203 6.85 -4.88 18.09
N GLY A 204 7.60 -4.28 17.17
CA GLY A 204 8.63 -3.30 17.50
C GLY A 204 8.11 -2.10 18.29
N ALA A 205 9.03 -1.36 18.90
CA ALA A 205 8.73 -0.09 19.55
C ALA A 205 8.20 0.94 18.55
N ALA A 206 7.76 2.11 19.02
CA ALA A 206 7.12 3.17 18.24
C ALA A 206 7.88 3.61 16.96
N GLY A 207 9.20 3.33 16.83
CA GLY A 207 9.99 3.59 15.62
C GLY A 207 9.74 2.61 14.46
N ALA A 208 9.06 1.49 14.68
CA ALA A 208 8.77 0.47 13.67
C ALA A 208 7.34 0.59 13.10
N ARG A 209 6.74 1.79 13.12
CA ARG A 209 5.34 2.01 12.72
C ARG A 209 5.05 1.59 11.29
N GLY A 210 5.98 1.81 10.36
CA GLY A 210 5.82 1.38 8.96
C GLY A 210 5.64 -0.14 8.87
N ALA A 211 6.59 -0.92 9.41
CA ALA A 211 6.52 -2.38 9.41
C ALA A 211 5.29 -2.93 10.16
N PHE A 212 4.77 -2.20 11.16
CA PHE A 212 3.55 -2.58 11.83
C PHE A 212 2.30 -2.31 10.98
N ALA A 213 2.26 -1.21 10.25
CA ALA A 213 1.20 -0.94 9.28
C ALA A 213 1.16 -2.02 8.19
N ASP A 214 2.32 -2.36 7.61
CA ASP A 214 2.44 -3.45 6.65
C ASP A 214 1.95 -4.80 7.23
N THR A 215 2.20 -5.06 8.52
CA THR A 215 1.69 -6.25 9.22
C THR A 215 0.16 -6.24 9.34
N LEU A 216 -0.45 -5.08 9.60
CA LEU A 216 -1.91 -4.95 9.65
C LEU A 216 -2.54 -5.12 8.27
N ASP A 217 -1.90 -4.59 7.22
CA ASP A 217 -2.34 -4.77 5.82
C ASP A 217 -2.27 -6.25 5.43
N ALA A 218 -1.18 -6.94 5.76
CA ALA A 218 -1.06 -8.38 5.55
C ALA A 218 -2.11 -9.20 6.32
N LEU A 219 -2.53 -8.76 7.51
CA LEU A 219 -3.64 -9.37 8.25
C LEU A 219 -4.98 -9.22 7.52
N VAL A 220 -5.27 -8.05 6.98
CA VAL A 220 -6.49 -7.82 6.17
C VAL A 220 -6.50 -8.75 4.97
N ASP A 221 -5.38 -8.90 4.26
CA ASP A 221 -5.28 -9.78 3.11
C ASP A 221 -5.50 -11.25 3.48
N LEU A 222 -4.82 -11.76 4.51
CA LEU A 222 -4.96 -13.14 4.97
C LEU A 222 -6.37 -13.47 5.47
N LEU A 223 -7.01 -12.55 6.19
CA LEU A 223 -8.39 -12.72 6.65
C LEU A 223 -9.39 -12.59 5.49
N GLY A 224 -9.14 -11.68 4.54
CA GLY A 224 -9.91 -11.56 3.31
C GLY A 224 -9.86 -12.83 2.44
N GLU A 225 -8.71 -13.52 2.38
CA GLU A 225 -8.61 -14.85 1.75
C GLU A 225 -9.50 -15.87 2.47
N ARG A 226 -9.49 -15.87 3.81
CA ARG A 226 -10.38 -16.78 4.58
C ARG A 226 -11.85 -16.51 4.31
N VAL A 227 -12.26 -15.24 4.17
CA VAL A 227 -13.65 -14.89 3.79
C VAL A 227 -14.00 -15.49 2.43
N ARG A 228 -13.13 -15.28 1.42
CA ARG A 228 -13.36 -15.82 0.07
C ARG A 228 -13.43 -17.35 0.05
N ASP A 229 -12.51 -18.00 0.76
CA ASP A 229 -12.48 -19.46 0.86
C ASP A 229 -13.73 -20.03 1.57
N ALA A 230 -14.23 -19.33 2.60
CA ALA A 230 -15.45 -19.72 3.28
C ALA A 230 -16.69 -19.55 2.38
N LEU A 231 -16.79 -18.44 1.65
CA LEU A 231 -17.85 -18.22 0.67
C LEU A 231 -17.84 -19.25 -0.46
N HIS A 232 -16.66 -19.63 -0.96
CA HIS A 232 -16.53 -20.69 -1.97
C HIS A 232 -16.96 -22.08 -1.46
N ARG A 233 -16.90 -22.30 -0.15
CA ARG A 233 -17.36 -23.53 0.51
C ARG A 233 -18.80 -23.45 1.01
N GLU A 234 -19.48 -22.33 0.74
CA GLU A 234 -20.85 -22.05 1.23
C GLU A 234 -20.95 -22.09 2.78
N ASP A 235 -19.85 -21.73 3.48
CA ASP A 235 -19.79 -21.69 4.94
C ASP A 235 -20.01 -20.23 5.41
N ASP A 236 -21.27 -19.86 5.53
CA ASP A 236 -21.68 -18.52 5.92
C ASP A 236 -21.20 -18.14 7.33
N GLN A 237 -21.09 -19.12 8.25
CA GLN A 237 -20.64 -18.87 9.61
C GLN A 237 -19.14 -18.53 9.63
N ALA A 238 -18.31 -19.30 8.94
CA ALA A 238 -16.90 -19.02 8.81
C ALA A 238 -16.65 -17.69 8.06
N ALA A 239 -17.43 -17.39 7.01
CA ALA A 239 -17.35 -16.13 6.29
C ALA A 239 -17.69 -14.93 7.18
N ALA A 240 -18.76 -15.01 7.97
CA ALA A 240 -19.16 -13.96 8.91
C ALA A 240 -18.11 -13.76 10.03
N SER A 241 -17.52 -14.84 10.54
CA SER A 241 -16.46 -14.80 11.55
C SER A 241 -15.21 -14.14 11.00
N ALA A 242 -14.76 -14.53 9.82
CA ALA A 242 -13.60 -13.93 9.16
C ALA A 242 -13.83 -12.46 8.79
N SER A 243 -15.05 -12.07 8.37
CA SER A 243 -15.42 -10.67 8.10
C SER A 243 -15.32 -9.80 9.37
N LYS A 244 -15.85 -10.29 10.51
CA LYS A 244 -15.70 -9.59 11.80
C LYS A 244 -14.25 -9.44 12.22
N ALA A 245 -13.41 -10.43 11.90
CA ALA A 245 -11.97 -10.36 12.16
C ALA A 245 -11.30 -9.26 11.31
N VAL A 246 -11.70 -9.10 10.04
CA VAL A 246 -11.24 -7.98 9.18
C VAL A 246 -11.62 -6.64 9.81
N ASP A 247 -12.86 -6.47 10.28
CA ASP A 247 -13.30 -5.24 10.94
C ASP A 247 -12.46 -4.92 12.19
N ALA A 248 -12.03 -5.93 12.95
CA ALA A 248 -11.16 -5.75 14.09
C ALA A 248 -9.77 -5.21 13.67
N VAL A 249 -9.21 -5.73 12.56
CA VAL A 249 -7.94 -5.24 12.02
C VAL A 249 -8.06 -3.80 11.48
N MET A 250 -9.14 -3.45 10.79
CA MET A 250 -9.38 -2.09 10.30
C MET A 250 -9.46 -1.07 11.45
N ARG A 251 -10.08 -1.44 12.58
CA ARG A 251 -10.02 -0.62 13.80
C ARG A 251 -8.60 -0.50 14.35
N ALA A 252 -7.80 -1.57 14.30
CA ALA A 252 -6.40 -1.54 14.72
C ALA A 252 -5.56 -0.60 13.83
N GLN A 253 -5.80 -0.57 12.52
CA GLN A 253 -5.18 0.39 11.59
C GLN A 253 -5.49 1.85 11.99
N THR A 254 -6.73 2.14 12.35
CA THR A 254 -7.13 3.49 12.83
C THR A 254 -6.34 3.88 14.08
N TYR A 255 -6.15 2.95 15.04
CA TYR A 255 -5.33 3.20 16.24
C TYR A 255 -3.83 3.35 15.91
N ALA A 256 -3.32 2.61 14.92
CA ALA A 256 -1.93 2.72 14.48
C ALA A 256 -1.62 4.12 13.94
N GLY A 257 -2.58 4.76 13.27
CA GLY A 257 -2.49 6.17 12.84
C GLY A 257 -2.52 7.19 14.00
N SER A 258 -2.93 6.79 15.21
CA SER A 258 -3.20 7.69 16.35
C SER A 258 -2.13 7.62 17.45
N ASN A 259 -0.87 7.45 17.13
CA ASN A 259 0.26 7.47 18.10
C ASN A 259 0.20 6.43 19.23
N VAL A 260 -0.63 5.38 19.11
CA VAL A 260 -0.74 4.27 20.08
C VAL A 260 0.39 3.27 19.84
N SER A 261 0.91 2.66 20.92
CA SER A 261 1.96 1.65 20.82
C SER A 261 1.51 0.42 20.03
N PRO A 262 2.29 -0.07 19.04
CA PRO A 262 2.01 -1.30 18.31
C PRO A 262 1.76 -2.51 19.20
N GLN A 263 2.49 -2.63 20.30
CA GLN A 263 2.33 -3.73 21.27
C GLN A 263 0.94 -3.73 21.94
N VAL A 264 0.45 -2.55 22.32
CA VAL A 264 -0.88 -2.39 22.93
C VAL A 264 -1.98 -2.68 21.94
N ILE A 265 -1.83 -2.18 20.70
CA ILE A 265 -2.78 -2.45 19.61
C ILE A 265 -2.84 -3.95 19.34
N THR A 266 -1.68 -4.62 19.22
CA THR A 266 -1.61 -6.06 18.95
C THR A 266 -2.21 -6.89 20.10
N ALA A 267 -1.94 -6.54 21.35
CA ALA A 267 -2.53 -7.25 22.50
C ALA A 267 -4.07 -7.16 22.50
N LYS A 268 -4.62 -5.98 22.17
CA LYS A 268 -6.07 -5.77 22.03
C LYS A 268 -6.61 -6.58 20.84
N LEU A 269 -5.94 -6.49 19.69
CA LEU A 269 -6.33 -7.19 18.47
C LEU A 269 -6.35 -8.71 18.65
N ILE A 270 -5.31 -9.31 19.23
CA ILE A 270 -5.28 -10.75 19.53
C ILE A 270 -6.46 -11.16 20.37
N ARG A 271 -6.84 -10.37 21.38
CA ARG A 271 -8.01 -10.65 22.23
C ARG A 271 -9.32 -10.61 21.42
N GLU A 272 -9.49 -9.64 20.53
CA GLU A 272 -10.68 -9.55 19.67
C GLU A 272 -10.72 -10.72 18.68
N LEU A 273 -9.61 -11.02 18.01
CA LEU A 273 -9.51 -12.14 17.08
C LEU A 273 -9.74 -13.49 17.75
N SER A 274 -9.28 -13.67 19.00
CA SER A 274 -9.46 -14.93 19.74
C SER A 274 -10.93 -15.25 20.08
N THR A 275 -11.79 -14.23 20.10
CA THR A 275 -13.24 -14.41 20.30
C THR A 275 -13.98 -14.60 18.97
N THR A 276 -13.39 -14.17 17.88
CA THR A 276 -14.03 -14.13 16.56
C THR A 276 -13.64 -15.35 15.70
N LEU A 277 -12.40 -15.83 15.83
CA LEU A 277 -11.86 -16.92 14.99
C LEU A 277 -11.96 -18.32 15.65
N LYS A 278 -12.51 -18.42 16.83
CA LYS A 278 -12.85 -19.69 17.51
C LYS A 278 -14.28 -20.09 17.18
#